data_4419399ee3f077feeec83ecb84f2e214
#
_entry.id   4419399ee3f077feeec83ecb84f2e214
#
_cell.length_a   1.000
_cell.length_b   1.000
_cell.length_c   1.000
_cell.angle_alpha   90.00
_cell.angle_beta   90.00
_cell.angle_gamma   90.00
#
_symmetry.space_group_name_H-M   'P 1'
#
loop_
_entity.id
_entity.type
_entity.pdbx_description
1 polymer ?
#
loop_
_entity_poly.entity_id
_entity_poly.type
_entity_poly.pdbx_seq_one_letter_code
_entity_poly.pdbx_strand_id
1 'polypeptide(L)'
;MNKSSKKILVTGVAGFLGSHLAEKLSDLNFEVIGIDNMSGGYKDNIPKKIKFFNFDCCDLQKMTNVMKDVEVVYHCAATAHEGLSVFSPVEITKNNYMASVTVFTSAIAN
;
A
#
# COMPACT_ATOMS: atom_id res chain seq x y z
N MET A 1 3.80 19.50 -23.52
CA MET A 1 3.11 19.17 -22.73
C MET A 1 3.64 18.36 -21.79
N ASN A 2 3.23 18.33 -20.84
CA ASN A 2 3.70 17.59 -19.95
C ASN A 2 3.16 16.37 -19.92
N LYS A 3 3.83 15.39 -20.08
CA LYS A 3 3.44 14.13 -19.92
C LYS A 3 3.26 13.86 -18.55
N SER A 4 2.12 13.47 -18.12
CA SER A 4 1.94 13.13 -16.75
C SER A 4 2.74 11.91 -16.43
N SER A 5 3.26 11.88 -15.20
CA SER A 5 3.99 10.74 -14.72
C SER A 5 3.05 9.59 -14.51
N LYS A 6 3.57 8.39 -14.65
CA LYS A 6 2.84 7.18 -14.34
C LYS A 6 2.49 7.19 -12.84
N LYS A 7 1.26 6.83 -12.53
CA LYS A 7 0.76 6.83 -11.17
C LYS A 7 0.86 5.43 -10.59
N ILE A 8 1.59 5.30 -9.51
CA ILE A 8 1.90 4.00 -8.90
C ILE A 8 1.44 4.01 -7.45
N LEU A 9 0.77 2.94 -7.02
CA LEU A 9 0.29 2.81 -5.67
C LEU A 9 1.08 1.75 -4.93
N VAL A 10 1.54 2.06 -3.73
CA VAL A 10 2.30 1.15 -2.88
C VAL A 10 1.55 0.98 -1.58
N THR A 11 1.11 -0.24 -1.26
CA THR A 11 0.52 -0.53 0.04
C THR A 11 1.64 -0.96 1.00
N GLY A 12 1.44 -0.74 2.29
CA GLY A 12 2.47 -1.05 3.27
C GLY A 12 3.63 -0.09 3.19
N VAL A 13 3.35 1.16 2.86
CA VAL A 13 4.38 2.14 2.52
C VAL A 13 5.19 2.59 3.74
N ALA A 14 4.70 2.38 4.95
CA ALA A 14 5.44 2.71 6.17
C ALA A 14 6.33 1.55 6.64
N GLY A 15 6.27 0.42 5.97
CA GLY A 15 7.10 -0.74 6.30
C GLY A 15 8.45 -0.68 5.62
N PHE A 16 9.29 -1.69 5.87
CA PHE A 16 10.65 -1.68 5.34
C PHE A 16 10.68 -1.73 3.81
N LEU A 17 10.05 -2.73 3.24
CA LEU A 17 10.09 -2.90 1.78
C LEU A 17 9.31 -1.78 1.08
N GLY A 18 8.11 -1.51 1.57
CA GLY A 18 7.24 -0.52 0.91
C GLY A 18 7.84 0.87 0.92
N SER A 19 8.47 1.27 2.03
CA SER A 19 9.06 2.61 2.11
C SER A 19 10.24 2.76 1.15
N HIS A 20 11.09 1.74 1.06
CA HIS A 20 12.25 1.80 0.16
C HIS A 20 11.82 1.81 -1.29
N LEU A 21 10.80 1.01 -1.61
CA LEU A 21 10.27 0.97 -2.96
C LEU A 21 9.64 2.30 -3.35
N ALA A 22 8.84 2.86 -2.44
CA ALA A 22 8.17 4.14 -2.71
C ALA A 22 9.18 5.26 -2.92
N GLU A 23 10.24 5.27 -2.12
CA GLU A 23 11.28 6.28 -2.27
C GLU A 23 11.97 6.15 -3.62
N LYS A 24 12.31 4.94 -4.02
CA LYS A 24 12.97 4.71 -5.30
C LYS A 24 12.09 5.13 -6.46
N LEU A 25 10.81 4.80 -6.40
CA LEU A 25 9.89 5.16 -7.47
C LEU A 25 9.70 6.68 -7.53
N SER A 26 9.64 7.33 -6.38
CA SER A 26 9.53 8.78 -6.35
C SER A 26 10.78 9.45 -6.92
N ASP A 27 11.96 8.89 -6.62
CA ASP A 27 13.21 9.41 -7.17
C ASP A 27 13.29 9.24 -8.69
N LEU A 28 12.56 8.27 -9.23
CA LEU A 28 12.49 8.06 -10.68
C LEU A 28 11.39 8.92 -11.31
N ASN A 29 10.81 9.82 -10.53
CA ASN A 29 9.81 10.79 -10.98
C ASN A 29 8.44 10.19 -11.30
N PHE A 30 8.13 9.04 -10.73
CA PHE A 30 6.76 8.52 -10.78
C PHE A 30 5.91 9.22 -9.73
N GLU A 31 4.63 9.31 -9.98
CA GLU A 31 3.68 9.83 -8.99
C GLU A 31 3.30 8.68 -8.08
N VAL A 32 3.73 8.72 -6.83
CA VAL A 32 3.55 7.60 -5.89
C VAL A 32 2.48 7.92 -4.87
N ILE A 33 1.54 7.00 -4.70
CA ILE A 33 0.54 7.04 -3.66
C ILE A 33 0.86 5.92 -2.68
N GLY A 34 0.95 6.22 -1.40
CA GLY A 34 1.26 5.23 -0.38
C GLY A 34 0.09 5.02 0.57
N ILE A 35 -0.17 3.78 0.91
CA ILE A 35 -1.24 3.38 1.82
C ILE A 35 -0.65 2.58 2.97
N ASP A 36 -1.03 2.90 4.19
CA ASP A 36 -0.62 2.12 5.36
C ASP A 36 -1.57 2.44 6.51
N ASN A 37 -1.90 1.45 7.33
CA ASN A 37 -2.72 1.70 8.52
C ASN A 37 -1.86 1.90 9.76
N MET A 38 -0.55 1.90 9.61
CA MET A 38 0.43 2.18 10.66
C MET A 38 0.46 1.14 11.77
N SER A 39 -0.04 -0.07 11.51
CA SER A 39 -0.04 -1.10 12.55
C SER A 39 1.33 -1.72 12.77
N GLY A 40 2.19 -1.71 11.76
CA GLY A 40 3.52 -2.29 11.89
C GLY A 40 4.64 -1.46 11.31
N GLY A 41 4.33 -0.28 10.81
CA GLY A 41 5.34 0.58 10.22
C GLY A 41 5.57 1.83 11.05
N TYR A 42 6.51 2.62 10.60
CA TYR A 42 6.85 3.87 11.29
C TYR A 42 6.66 5.04 10.35
N LYS A 43 6.07 6.11 10.87
CA LYS A 43 5.80 7.30 10.08
C LYS A 43 7.09 7.86 9.48
N ASP A 44 8.19 7.76 10.20
CA ASP A 44 9.46 8.29 9.71
C ASP A 44 9.98 7.54 8.48
N ASN A 45 9.47 6.35 8.21
CA ASN A 45 9.86 5.60 7.03
C ASN A 45 9.18 6.11 5.77
N ILE A 46 8.09 6.84 5.90
CA ILE A 46 7.30 7.27 4.74
C ILE A 46 8.03 8.39 4.01
N PRO A 47 8.33 8.21 2.72
CA PRO A 47 9.01 9.27 1.97
C PRO A 47 8.16 10.54 1.92
N LYS A 48 8.82 11.69 1.99
CA LYS A 48 8.10 12.95 2.05
C LYS A 48 7.48 13.36 0.72
N LYS A 49 8.02 12.84 -0.37
CA LYS A 49 7.57 13.25 -1.69
C LYS A 49 6.32 12.54 -2.18
N ILE A 50 5.86 11.51 -1.47
CA ILE A 50 4.71 10.74 -1.92
C ILE A 50 3.43 11.27 -1.29
N LYS A 51 2.30 10.90 -1.89
CA LYS A 51 1.00 11.20 -1.32
C LYS A 51 0.60 10.03 -0.41
N PHE A 52 0.48 10.28 0.87
CA PHE A 52 0.22 9.22 1.85
C PHE A 52 -1.21 9.27 2.36
N PHE A 53 -1.85 8.10 2.43
CA PHE A 53 -3.18 7.95 3.03
C PHE A 53 -3.12 6.90 4.13
N ASN A 54 -3.63 7.24 5.30
CA ASN A 54 -3.64 6.31 6.43
C ASN A 54 -4.99 5.63 6.51
N PHE A 55 -5.09 4.42 5.99
CA PHE A 55 -6.28 3.60 6.16
C PHE A 55 -5.93 2.13 5.88
N ASP A 56 -6.85 1.25 6.25
CA ASP A 56 -6.66 -0.18 6.13
C ASP A 56 -6.94 -0.64 4.69
N CYS A 57 -6.02 -1.38 4.09
CA CYS A 57 -6.19 -1.91 2.73
C CYS A 57 -7.45 -2.76 2.58
N CYS A 58 -8.04 -3.22 3.67
CA CYS A 58 -9.28 -3.98 3.60
C CYS A 58 -10.51 -3.09 3.39
N ASP A 59 -10.34 -1.77 3.43
CA ASP A 59 -11.43 -0.84 3.19
C ASP A 59 -11.63 -0.70 1.69
N LEU A 60 -12.56 -1.47 1.15
CA LEU A 60 -12.76 -1.53 -0.30
C LEU A 60 -13.13 -0.19 -0.90
N GLN A 61 -13.98 0.58 -0.23
CA GLN A 61 -14.41 1.86 -0.77
C GLN A 61 -13.25 2.83 -0.88
N LYS A 62 -12.45 2.94 0.17
CA LYS A 62 -11.29 3.84 0.12
C LYS A 62 -10.24 3.35 -0.87
N MET A 63 -10.03 2.03 -0.95
CA MET A 63 -9.08 1.49 -1.92
C MET A 63 -9.55 1.77 -3.35
N THR A 64 -10.83 1.60 -3.63
CA THR A 64 -11.36 1.88 -4.95
C THR A 64 -11.17 3.35 -5.32
N ASN A 65 -11.38 4.24 -4.35
CA ASN A 65 -11.23 5.67 -4.61
C ASN A 65 -9.78 6.06 -4.92
N VAL A 66 -8.81 5.52 -4.19
CA VAL A 66 -7.41 5.89 -4.44
C VAL A 66 -6.85 5.20 -5.67
N MET A 67 -7.53 4.17 -6.16
CA MET A 67 -7.04 3.40 -7.30
C MET A 67 -7.27 4.12 -8.64
N LYS A 68 -8.00 5.22 -8.63
CA LYS A 68 -8.32 5.93 -9.87
C LYS A 68 -7.05 6.37 -10.58
N ASP A 69 -6.94 6.02 -11.84
CA ASP A 69 -5.81 6.36 -12.71
C ASP A 69 -4.49 5.73 -12.30
N VAL A 70 -4.51 4.78 -11.38
CA VAL A 70 -3.30 4.05 -10.99
C VAL A 70 -2.97 3.03 -12.07
N GLU A 71 -1.74 3.02 -12.51
CA GLU A 71 -1.29 2.10 -13.56
C GLU A 71 -0.61 0.85 -13.02
N VAL A 72 0.04 0.96 -11.88
CA VAL A 72 0.75 -0.18 -11.27
C VAL A 72 0.52 -0.16 -9.78
N VAL A 73 0.31 -1.34 -9.19
CA VAL A 73 0.15 -1.49 -7.75
C VAL A 73 1.23 -2.43 -7.24
N TYR A 74 1.96 -1.99 -6.23
CA TYR A 74 2.87 -2.84 -5.48
C TYR A 74 2.25 -3.09 -4.11
N HIS A 75 1.78 -4.30 -3.90
CA HIS A 75 1.07 -4.64 -2.66
C HIS A 75 2.06 -5.22 -1.65
N CYS A 76 2.59 -4.36 -0.79
CA CYS A 76 3.58 -4.75 0.22
C CYS A 76 2.98 -4.85 1.62
N ALA A 77 1.71 -4.51 1.78
CA ALA A 77 1.05 -4.56 3.09
C ALA A 77 0.82 -6.01 3.48
N ALA A 78 1.33 -6.39 4.63
CA ALA A 78 1.16 -7.74 5.14
C ALA A 78 1.63 -7.77 6.58
N THR A 79 1.21 -8.79 7.32
CA THR A 79 1.76 -9.08 8.63
C THR A 79 2.61 -10.34 8.49
N ALA A 80 3.91 -10.18 8.67
CA ALA A 80 4.87 -11.26 8.40
C ALA A 80 5.46 -11.86 9.67
N HIS A 81 4.72 -11.87 10.76
CA HIS A 81 5.18 -12.41 12.02
C HIS A 81 4.66 -13.84 12.18
N GLU A 82 5.48 -14.82 11.87
CA GLU A 82 5.05 -16.21 11.87
C GLU A 82 4.54 -16.67 13.22
N GLY A 83 5.19 -16.24 14.31
CA GLY A 83 4.72 -16.59 15.63
C GLY A 83 3.34 -16.05 15.93
N LEU A 84 3.01 -14.89 15.39
CA LEU A 84 1.72 -14.27 15.60
C LEU A 84 0.61 -15.05 14.91
N SER A 85 0.92 -15.77 13.83
CA SER A 85 -0.10 -16.51 13.10
C SER A 85 -0.71 -17.63 13.96
N VAL A 86 0.01 -18.12 14.96
CA VAL A 86 -0.49 -19.14 15.86
C VAL A 86 -1.43 -18.53 16.90
N PHE A 87 -1.12 -17.34 17.38
CA PHE A 87 -1.87 -16.72 18.47
C PHE A 87 -2.97 -15.78 17.96
N SER A 88 -2.89 -15.30 16.75
CA SER A 88 -3.86 -14.38 16.20
C SER A 88 -4.16 -14.71 14.73
N PRO A 89 -4.71 -15.91 14.46
CA PRO A 89 -4.94 -16.32 13.07
C PRO A 89 -5.95 -15.45 12.32
N VAL A 90 -6.92 -14.89 13.01
CA VAL A 90 -7.91 -14.02 12.36
C VAL A 90 -7.24 -12.73 11.90
N GLU A 91 -6.40 -12.15 12.75
CA GLU A 91 -5.71 -10.91 12.42
C GLU A 91 -4.75 -11.12 11.25
N ILE A 92 -4.02 -12.23 11.23
CA ILE A 92 -3.10 -12.54 10.14
C ILE A 92 -3.87 -12.76 8.84
N THR A 93 -4.97 -13.48 8.89
CA THR A 93 -5.79 -13.74 7.70
C THR A 93 -6.33 -12.42 7.15
N LYS A 94 -6.83 -11.54 8.03
CA LYS A 94 -7.35 -10.26 7.60
C LYS A 94 -6.26 -9.43 6.94
N ASN A 95 -5.10 -9.32 7.58
CA ASN A 95 -4.04 -8.45 7.08
C ASN A 95 -3.37 -8.98 5.82
N ASN A 96 -3.37 -10.29 5.61
CA ASN A 96 -2.70 -10.85 4.45
C ASN A 96 -3.66 -11.25 3.34
N TYR A 97 -4.68 -12.02 3.66
CA TYR A 97 -5.59 -12.51 2.64
C TYR A 97 -6.66 -11.50 2.25
N MET A 98 -7.38 -10.98 3.25
CA MET A 98 -8.45 -10.03 2.97
C MET A 98 -7.92 -8.75 2.35
N ALA A 99 -6.76 -8.28 2.81
CA ALA A 99 -6.16 -7.09 2.22
C ALA A 99 -5.80 -7.32 0.76
N SER A 100 -5.23 -8.49 0.43
CA SER A 100 -4.87 -8.81 -0.94
C SER A 100 -6.10 -8.87 -1.84
N VAL A 101 -7.17 -9.50 -1.37
CA VAL A 101 -8.41 -9.60 -2.13
C VAL A 101 -8.97 -8.19 -2.39
N THR A 102 -8.97 -7.34 -1.37
CA THR A 102 -9.50 -5.99 -1.49
C THR A 102 -8.69 -5.16 -2.48
N VAL A 103 -7.35 -5.25 -2.39
CA VAL A 103 -6.48 -4.48 -3.27
C VAL A 103 -6.68 -4.93 -4.73
N PHE A 104 -6.71 -6.24 -4.98
CA PHE A 104 -6.90 -6.72 -6.35
C PHE A 104 -8.27 -6.40 -6.87
N THR A 105 -9.31 -6.51 -6.04
CA THR A 105 -10.67 -6.19 -6.47
C THR A 105 -10.77 -4.72 -6.87
N SER A 106 -10.20 -3.83 -6.07
CA SER A 106 -10.25 -2.40 -6.38
C SER A 106 -9.44 -2.07 -7.62
N ALA A 107 -8.32 -2.76 -7.83
CA ALA A 107 -7.50 -2.54 -9.02
C ALA A 107 -8.23 -2.98 -10.29
N ILE A 108 -8.91 -4.12 -10.22
CA ILE A 108 -9.65 -4.63 -11.37
C ILE A 108 -10.84 -3.72 -11.69
N ALA A 109 -11.48 -3.14 -10.68
CA ALA A 109 -12.62 -2.27 -10.86
C ALA A 109 -12.25 -0.94 -11.55
N ASN A 110 -10.99 -0.62 -11.59
CA ASN A 110 -10.51 0.60 -12.21
C ASN A 110 -9.63 0.29 -13.41
#